data_661210ba2d09a9b07331dc6d278c98b9
#
_entry.id   661210ba2d09a9b07331dc6d278c98b9
#
_cell.length_a   1.000
_cell.length_b   1.000
_cell.length_c   1.000
_cell.angle_alpha   90.00
_cell.angle_beta   90.00
_cell.angle_gamma   90.00
#
_symmetry.space_group_name_H-M   'P 1'
#
loop_
_entity.id
_entity.type
_entity.pdbx_description
1 polymer ?
#
loop_
_entity_poly.entity_id
_entity_poly.type
_entity_poly.pdbx_seq_one_letter_code
_entity_poly.pdbx_strand_id
1 'polypeptide(L)'
;MAKTVTTSRALVRNTFFNLLMLMSNAIIGFLLVRFFLGRFGEARYGVWVLIGELFRYRMLLGLGLNSAINRRIPMYLAKDDEEGIRKVVSTALFFFTMMAVVLVLLSILFALKIGDWFTIDPELVRTASVLTLVVGISFAASTPLQLTTAVLSGLQRYDMVSITTIVVLTIRTVLTVVLLLHGYGLLTLGLIYGLSEVVARGVQHILARQLLPVGYLSWKHVDRVLLKEMLFYGMNTFLYAIGALIIFRASVMIAGIYLESSAVSQLWVSVQALLLLSEFVQAFTTSIKPAVSDLDTRDDQTRVRQIAFLTQKYSLLIIIPAGTFLILMGREFLTAYVGARIKDPAILQSMATLLAILTVGYCILLSQHSNYLVLSGRGEHRVFGILTVVEAVLCVFIAVYFVKVLGWGLEGIAWSNLVPMGLVAGIILPIYFNRKMRISAWDSLRQVWWPALLGTVPSVMLLGVWKYLAPPASWAELFGVVAVVAGATAFFGWFLSMDAVEHQRLLSVLRRRRRPPTAQMAEVVAPIQ
;
A
#
# COMPACT_ATOMS: atom_id res chain seq x y z
N MET A 1 36.16 -6.36 0.25
CA MET A 1 34.70 -6.06 0.26
C MET A 1 33.98 -7.12 1.06
N ALA A 2 33.19 -6.74 2.06
CA ALA A 2 32.51 -7.69 2.95
C ALA A 2 31.46 -8.49 2.16
N LYS A 3 31.62 -9.81 2.06
CA LYS A 3 30.59 -10.71 1.56
C LYS A 3 29.31 -10.46 2.38
N THR A 4 28.32 -9.84 1.76
CA THR A 4 26.97 -9.71 2.34
C THR A 4 26.29 -11.08 2.32
N VAL A 5 26.74 -11.97 3.21
CA VAL A 5 25.93 -13.13 3.56
C VAL A 5 24.69 -12.55 4.24
N THR A 6 23.52 -12.74 3.62
CA THR A 6 22.22 -12.42 4.19
C THR A 6 22.05 -13.25 5.47
N THR A 7 22.59 -12.76 6.58
CA THR A 7 22.39 -13.42 7.87
C THR A 7 20.91 -13.30 8.23
N SER A 8 20.35 -14.33 8.84
CA SER A 8 18.97 -14.31 9.35
C SER A 8 18.67 -13.06 10.19
N ARG A 9 19.69 -12.52 10.87
CA ARG A 9 19.62 -11.23 11.60
C ARG A 9 19.36 -10.03 10.69
N ALA A 10 20.00 -9.95 9.53
CA ALA A 10 19.79 -8.85 8.59
C ALA A 10 18.36 -8.89 8.00
N LEU A 11 17.86 -10.08 7.68
CA LEU A 11 16.48 -10.27 7.20
C LEU A 11 15.45 -9.81 8.24
N VAL A 12 15.59 -10.27 9.49
CA VAL A 12 14.70 -9.89 10.60
C VAL A 12 14.73 -8.37 10.83
N ARG A 13 15.93 -7.77 10.86
CA ARG A 13 16.10 -6.33 11.02
C ARG A 13 15.42 -5.56 9.89
N ASN A 14 15.64 -5.94 8.65
CA ASN A 14 15.05 -5.27 7.48
C ASN A 14 13.51 -5.36 7.50
N THR A 15 12.97 -6.54 7.84
CA THR A 15 11.52 -6.74 7.98
C THR A 15 10.94 -5.85 9.09
N PHE A 16 11.60 -5.80 10.25
CA PHE A 16 11.18 -4.97 11.38
C PHE A 16 11.12 -3.49 11.00
N PHE A 17 12.20 -2.93 10.43
CA PHE A 17 12.22 -1.52 10.04
C PHE A 17 11.25 -1.20 8.91
N ASN A 18 11.02 -2.11 7.97
CA ASN A 18 10.02 -1.92 6.93
C ASN A 18 8.59 -1.89 7.50
N LEU A 19 8.26 -2.80 8.41
CA LEU A 19 6.98 -2.79 9.13
C LEU A 19 6.80 -1.53 9.96
N LEU A 20 7.83 -1.11 10.68
CA LEU A 20 7.80 0.12 11.47
C LEU A 20 7.55 1.35 10.58
N MET A 21 8.20 1.42 9.41
CA MET A 21 8.00 2.50 8.45
C MET A 21 6.55 2.51 7.92
N LEU A 22 6.01 1.36 7.52
CA LEU A 22 4.63 1.24 7.04
C LEU A 22 3.63 1.68 8.11
N MET A 23 3.77 1.16 9.32
CA MET A 23 2.90 1.51 10.44
C MET A 23 3.00 2.99 10.82
N SER A 24 4.21 3.56 10.85
CA SER A 24 4.41 4.98 11.13
C SER A 24 3.72 5.86 10.08
N ASN A 25 3.87 5.55 8.79
CA ASN A 25 3.19 6.29 7.72
C ASN A 25 1.66 6.20 7.85
N ALA A 26 1.13 5.02 8.12
CA ALA A 26 -0.30 4.80 8.23
C ALA A 26 -0.90 5.54 9.44
N ILE A 27 -0.28 5.42 10.61
CA ILE A 27 -0.73 6.07 11.85
C ILE A 27 -0.64 7.60 11.74
N ILE A 28 0.50 8.12 11.30
CA ILE A 28 0.70 9.57 11.14
C ILE A 28 -0.27 10.11 10.07
N GLY A 29 -0.41 9.43 8.95
CA GLY A 29 -1.38 9.80 7.91
C GLY A 29 -2.80 9.89 8.44
N PHE A 30 -3.22 8.88 9.21
CA PHE A 30 -4.53 8.85 9.84
C PHE A 30 -4.73 10.03 10.83
N LEU A 31 -3.79 10.27 11.72
CA LEU A 31 -3.89 11.36 12.71
C LEU A 31 -3.90 12.75 12.06
N LEU A 32 -3.11 12.96 11.01
CA LEU A 32 -3.01 14.25 10.33
C LEU A 32 -4.29 14.65 9.59
N VAL A 33 -5.12 13.71 9.12
CA VAL A 33 -6.38 14.02 8.45
C VAL A 33 -7.28 14.89 9.31
N ARG A 34 -7.52 14.49 10.56
CA ARG A 34 -8.34 15.24 11.52
C ARG A 34 -7.76 16.64 11.79
N PHE A 35 -6.44 16.74 11.86
CA PHE A 35 -5.73 18.01 12.06
C PHE A 35 -5.90 18.92 10.84
N PHE A 36 -5.74 18.41 9.63
CA PHE A 36 -5.87 19.19 8.39
C PHE A 36 -7.31 19.66 8.15
N LEU A 37 -8.30 18.78 8.32
CA LEU A 37 -9.71 19.18 8.25
C LEU A 37 -10.03 20.31 9.23
N GLY A 38 -9.47 20.25 10.44
CA GLY A 38 -9.67 21.29 11.43
C GLY A 38 -9.04 22.63 11.11
N ARG A 39 -7.96 22.64 10.33
CA ARG A 39 -7.23 23.86 9.96
C ARG A 39 -7.69 24.45 8.64
N PHE A 40 -8.01 23.62 7.67
CA PHE A 40 -8.28 24.04 6.30
C PHE A 40 -9.76 24.01 5.94
N GLY A 41 -10.57 23.21 6.63
CA GLY A 41 -11.93 22.86 6.18
C GLY A 41 -11.91 21.83 5.03
N GLU A 42 -13.10 21.39 4.60
CA GLU A 42 -13.25 20.31 3.63
C GLU A 42 -12.74 20.69 2.24
N ALA A 43 -13.10 21.86 1.72
CA ALA A 43 -12.75 22.28 0.35
C ALA A 43 -11.23 22.41 0.16
N ARG A 44 -10.54 23.12 1.05
CA ARG A 44 -9.07 23.28 0.99
C ARG A 44 -8.33 21.97 1.21
N TYR A 45 -8.83 21.13 2.13
CA TYR A 45 -8.26 19.81 2.34
C TYR A 45 -8.47 18.90 1.12
N GLY A 46 -9.63 18.97 0.46
CA GLY A 46 -9.90 18.29 -0.80
C GLY A 46 -8.92 18.67 -1.91
N VAL A 47 -8.60 19.97 -2.07
CA VAL A 47 -7.57 20.45 -3.00
C VAL A 47 -6.20 19.84 -2.67
N TRP A 48 -5.81 19.79 -1.38
CA TRP A 48 -4.56 19.15 -0.95
C TRP A 48 -4.50 17.67 -1.33
N VAL A 49 -5.58 16.93 -1.04
CA VAL A 49 -5.69 15.50 -1.37
C VAL A 49 -5.61 15.29 -2.88
N LEU A 50 -6.36 16.08 -3.65
CA LEU A 50 -6.39 16.00 -5.11
C LEU A 50 -4.97 16.15 -5.71
N ILE A 51 -4.26 17.20 -5.30
CA ILE A 51 -2.90 17.46 -5.79
C ILE A 51 -1.93 16.36 -5.33
N GLY A 52 -2.05 15.91 -4.08
CA GLY A 52 -1.25 14.81 -3.56
C GLY A 52 -1.44 13.53 -4.36
N GLU A 53 -2.67 13.17 -4.71
CA GLU A 53 -2.98 11.99 -5.51
C GLU A 53 -2.58 12.17 -6.99
N LEU A 54 -2.73 13.36 -7.55
CA LEU A 54 -2.23 13.68 -8.89
C LEU A 54 -0.73 13.37 -9.02
N PHE A 55 0.07 13.81 -8.06
CA PHE A 55 1.51 13.55 -8.08
C PHE A 55 1.92 12.13 -7.65
N ARG A 56 1.02 11.29 -7.13
CA ARG A 56 1.30 9.87 -6.95
C ARG A 56 1.49 9.14 -8.28
N TYR A 57 0.82 9.57 -9.34
CA TYR A 57 0.98 9.01 -10.67
C TYR A 57 2.41 9.19 -11.24
N ARG A 58 3.26 10.05 -10.63
CA ARG A 58 4.70 10.14 -10.95
C ARG A 58 5.42 8.80 -10.83
N MET A 59 4.92 7.86 -10.02
CA MET A 59 5.48 6.51 -9.92
C MET A 59 5.48 5.79 -11.27
N LEU A 60 4.53 6.09 -12.15
CA LEU A 60 4.43 5.51 -13.48
C LEU A 60 5.57 5.97 -14.39
N LEU A 61 6.12 7.16 -14.16
CA LEU A 61 7.27 7.66 -14.91
C LEU A 61 8.53 6.81 -14.70
N GLY A 62 8.60 6.05 -13.61
CA GLY A 62 9.70 5.12 -13.33
C GLY A 62 9.74 3.87 -14.21
N LEU A 63 8.65 3.54 -14.95
CA LEU A 63 8.53 2.42 -15.89
C LEU A 63 9.11 1.09 -15.36
N GLY A 64 9.03 0.87 -14.04
CA GLY A 64 9.56 -0.35 -13.40
C GLY A 64 11.09 -0.42 -13.30
N LEU A 65 11.82 0.65 -13.64
CA LEU A 65 13.30 0.68 -13.66
C LEU A 65 13.91 0.31 -12.31
N ASN A 66 13.24 0.67 -11.19
CA ASN A 66 13.68 0.30 -9.85
C ASN A 66 13.85 -1.22 -9.67
N SER A 67 12.95 -2.03 -10.27
CA SER A 67 13.04 -3.50 -10.22
C SER A 67 14.27 -4.02 -10.96
N ALA A 68 14.64 -3.39 -12.09
CA ALA A 68 15.84 -3.73 -12.84
C ALA A 68 17.11 -3.37 -12.06
N ILE A 69 17.16 -2.19 -11.42
CA ILE A 69 18.29 -1.75 -10.57
C ILE A 69 18.47 -2.73 -9.40
N ASN A 70 17.38 -3.04 -8.68
CA ASN A 70 17.39 -3.97 -7.54
C ASN A 70 17.93 -5.36 -7.89
N ARG A 71 17.76 -5.82 -9.14
CA ARG A 71 18.29 -7.09 -9.62
C ARG A 71 19.75 -6.97 -10.07
N ARG A 72 20.09 -5.91 -10.83
CA ARG A 72 21.40 -5.79 -11.46
C ARG A 72 22.52 -5.40 -10.51
N ILE A 73 22.26 -4.53 -9.54
CA ILE A 73 23.28 -4.11 -8.56
C ILE A 73 23.87 -5.31 -7.79
N PRO A 74 23.08 -6.21 -7.16
CA PRO A 74 23.65 -7.39 -6.50
C PRO A 74 24.39 -8.32 -7.46
N MET A 75 23.91 -8.44 -8.71
CA MET A 75 24.52 -9.30 -9.72
C MET A 75 25.94 -8.81 -10.11
N TYR A 76 26.12 -7.50 -10.31
CA TYR A 76 27.42 -6.94 -10.62
C TYR A 76 28.35 -6.92 -9.41
N LEU A 77 27.81 -6.68 -8.21
CA LEU A 77 28.57 -6.79 -6.96
C LEU A 77 29.12 -8.21 -6.72
N ALA A 78 28.32 -9.23 -7.01
CA ALA A 78 28.75 -10.62 -6.87
C ALA A 78 29.87 -11.02 -7.84
N LYS A 79 30.05 -10.26 -8.92
CA LYS A 79 31.08 -10.43 -9.94
C LYS A 79 32.27 -9.48 -9.76
N ASP A 80 32.26 -8.63 -8.74
CA ASP A 80 33.21 -7.52 -8.55
C ASP A 80 33.32 -6.58 -9.78
N ASP A 81 32.22 -6.48 -10.56
CA ASP A 81 32.15 -5.68 -11.78
C ASP A 81 31.71 -4.23 -11.45
N GLU A 82 32.68 -3.40 -11.11
CA GLU A 82 32.46 -1.99 -10.82
C GLU A 82 32.00 -1.19 -12.05
N GLU A 83 32.45 -1.56 -13.24
CA GLU A 83 32.07 -0.88 -14.49
C GLU A 83 30.58 -1.14 -14.78
N GLY A 84 30.10 -2.37 -14.61
CA GLY A 84 28.70 -2.72 -14.69
C GLY A 84 27.83 -1.92 -13.72
N ILE A 85 28.29 -1.73 -12.47
CA ILE A 85 27.58 -0.89 -11.49
C ILE A 85 27.52 0.56 -11.96
N ARG A 86 28.63 1.13 -12.43
CA ARG A 86 28.68 2.52 -12.96
C ARG A 86 27.74 2.70 -14.14
N LYS A 87 27.72 1.76 -15.10
CA LYS A 87 26.79 1.78 -16.24
C LYS A 87 25.33 1.76 -15.80
N VAL A 88 24.94 0.87 -14.88
CA VAL A 88 23.56 0.79 -14.36
C VAL A 88 23.16 2.10 -13.70
N VAL A 89 23.98 2.62 -12.80
CA VAL A 89 23.64 3.81 -12.02
C VAL A 89 23.62 5.06 -12.91
N SER A 90 24.59 5.21 -13.83
CA SER A 90 24.64 6.34 -14.75
C SER A 90 23.47 6.34 -15.74
N THR A 91 23.11 5.15 -16.25
CA THR A 91 21.96 4.98 -17.14
C THR A 91 20.65 5.27 -16.42
N ALA A 92 20.50 4.83 -15.17
CA ALA A 92 19.34 5.12 -14.35
C ALA A 92 19.25 6.63 -14.01
N LEU A 93 20.37 7.28 -13.67
CA LEU A 93 20.42 8.72 -13.43
C LEU A 93 19.95 9.51 -14.66
N PHE A 94 20.44 9.16 -15.83
CA PHE A 94 20.02 9.78 -17.09
C PHE A 94 18.51 9.66 -17.30
N PHE A 95 17.97 8.45 -17.16
CA PHE A 95 16.54 8.19 -17.31
C PHE A 95 15.71 9.01 -16.31
N PHE A 96 16.03 8.95 -15.00
CA PHE A 96 15.28 9.68 -14.00
C PHE A 96 15.41 11.20 -14.14
N THR A 97 16.53 11.72 -14.66
CA THR A 97 16.66 13.14 -14.97
C THR A 97 15.75 13.55 -16.14
N MET A 98 15.67 12.72 -17.20
CA MET A 98 14.68 12.96 -18.25
C MET A 98 13.25 12.95 -17.71
N MET A 99 12.92 11.99 -16.84
CA MET A 99 11.59 11.94 -16.19
C MET A 99 11.34 13.15 -15.28
N ALA A 100 12.37 13.69 -14.64
CA ALA A 100 12.25 14.94 -13.87
C ALA A 100 11.86 16.12 -14.78
N VAL A 101 12.46 16.25 -15.96
CA VAL A 101 12.07 17.28 -16.94
C VAL A 101 10.63 17.08 -17.39
N VAL A 102 10.22 15.85 -17.71
CA VAL A 102 8.81 15.55 -18.04
C VAL A 102 7.89 15.93 -16.91
N LEU A 103 8.27 15.63 -15.65
CA LEU A 103 7.46 15.97 -14.48
C LEU A 103 7.33 17.49 -14.28
N VAL A 104 8.38 18.28 -14.55
CA VAL A 104 8.30 19.76 -14.55
C VAL A 104 7.29 20.23 -15.58
N LEU A 105 7.40 19.74 -16.84
CA LEU A 105 6.48 20.13 -17.92
C LEU A 105 5.03 19.77 -17.59
N LEU A 106 4.80 18.57 -17.06
CA LEU A 106 3.48 18.15 -16.60
C LEU A 106 2.98 19.02 -15.44
N SER A 107 3.85 19.39 -14.49
CA SER A 107 3.48 20.26 -13.37
C SER A 107 3.05 21.65 -13.84
N ILE A 108 3.73 22.21 -14.84
CA ILE A 108 3.34 23.48 -15.46
C ILE A 108 2.00 23.33 -16.17
N LEU A 109 1.82 22.28 -16.98
CA LEU A 109 0.58 22.01 -17.69
C LEU A 109 -0.61 21.86 -16.72
N PHE A 110 -0.45 21.05 -15.68
CA PHE A 110 -1.48 20.86 -14.65
C PHE A 110 -1.78 22.16 -13.90
N ALA A 111 -0.76 22.93 -13.52
CA ALA A 111 -0.96 24.21 -12.85
C ALA A 111 -1.74 25.23 -13.69
N LEU A 112 -1.51 25.26 -15.00
CA LEU A 112 -2.23 26.12 -15.93
C LEU A 112 -3.66 25.66 -16.17
N LYS A 113 -3.93 24.35 -16.10
CA LYS A 113 -5.19 23.74 -16.48
C LYS A 113 -6.00 23.19 -15.30
N ILE A 114 -5.53 23.32 -14.06
CA ILE A 114 -6.15 22.68 -12.90
C ILE A 114 -7.58 23.17 -12.66
N GLY A 115 -7.86 24.44 -12.88
CA GLY A 115 -9.20 25.01 -12.77
C GLY A 115 -10.14 24.63 -13.92
N ASP A 116 -9.60 24.24 -15.10
CA ASP A 116 -10.39 23.80 -16.25
C ASP A 116 -10.72 22.30 -16.15
N TRP A 117 -9.80 21.52 -15.58
CA TRP A 117 -9.91 20.06 -15.55
C TRP A 117 -10.56 19.51 -14.29
N PHE A 118 -10.50 20.26 -13.19
CA PHE A 118 -11.03 19.84 -11.90
C PHE A 118 -12.05 20.85 -11.38
N THR A 119 -13.08 20.33 -10.72
CA THR A 119 -14.13 21.14 -10.10
C THR A 119 -13.63 21.69 -8.77
N ILE A 120 -12.93 22.83 -8.84
CA ILE A 120 -12.34 23.53 -7.69
C ILE A 120 -13.05 24.87 -7.52
N ASP A 121 -13.33 25.24 -6.26
CA ASP A 121 -13.91 26.54 -5.94
C ASP A 121 -13.07 27.67 -6.55
N PRO A 122 -13.68 28.68 -7.22
CA PRO A 122 -12.95 29.74 -7.93
C PRO A 122 -11.91 30.46 -7.07
N GLU A 123 -12.19 30.65 -5.78
CA GLU A 123 -11.27 31.27 -4.82
C GLU A 123 -10.01 30.41 -4.55
N LEU A 124 -10.11 29.09 -4.74
CA LEU A 124 -9.02 28.15 -4.49
C LEU A 124 -8.19 27.81 -5.74
N VAL A 125 -8.65 28.14 -6.95
CA VAL A 125 -7.96 27.80 -8.21
C VAL A 125 -6.52 28.33 -8.21
N ARG A 126 -6.32 29.61 -7.84
CA ARG A 126 -4.97 30.20 -7.78
C ARG A 126 -4.07 29.49 -6.77
N THR A 127 -4.61 29.14 -5.60
CA THR A 127 -3.88 28.40 -4.57
C THR A 127 -3.53 27.00 -5.06
N ALA A 128 -4.48 26.31 -5.72
CA ALA A 128 -4.27 25.00 -6.31
C ALA A 128 -3.19 25.03 -7.41
N SER A 129 -3.22 26.02 -8.31
CA SER A 129 -2.20 26.21 -9.34
C SER A 129 -0.80 26.36 -8.75
N VAL A 130 -0.61 27.27 -7.79
CA VAL A 130 0.68 27.51 -7.15
C VAL A 130 1.14 26.27 -6.36
N LEU A 131 0.24 25.63 -5.64
CA LEU A 131 0.52 24.40 -4.90
C LEU A 131 0.96 23.26 -5.83
N THR A 132 0.32 23.11 -6.99
CA THR A 132 0.69 22.14 -8.03
C THR A 132 2.11 22.38 -8.52
N LEU A 133 2.50 23.63 -8.77
CA LEU A 133 3.89 23.97 -9.16
C LEU A 133 4.89 23.65 -8.04
N VAL A 134 4.58 24.09 -6.82
CA VAL A 134 5.48 23.88 -5.66
C VAL A 134 5.73 22.40 -5.42
N VAL A 135 4.66 21.60 -5.36
CA VAL A 135 4.76 20.14 -5.14
C VAL A 135 5.41 19.46 -6.33
N GLY A 136 5.02 19.82 -7.56
CA GLY A 136 5.53 19.21 -8.78
C GLY A 136 7.03 19.46 -9.00
N ILE A 137 7.50 20.71 -8.84
CA ILE A 137 8.91 21.06 -8.97
C ILE A 137 9.74 20.38 -7.88
N SER A 138 9.24 20.33 -6.64
CA SER A 138 9.91 19.63 -5.54
C SER A 138 10.06 18.13 -5.82
N PHE A 139 9.02 17.49 -6.32
CA PHE A 139 9.10 16.09 -6.72
C PHE A 139 10.00 15.87 -7.92
N ALA A 140 9.99 16.76 -8.90
CA ALA A 140 10.90 16.73 -10.03
C ALA A 140 12.37 16.80 -9.55
N ALA A 141 12.68 17.70 -8.63
CA ALA A 141 14.02 17.83 -8.05
C ALA A 141 14.47 16.55 -7.30
N SER A 142 13.55 15.82 -6.68
CA SER A 142 13.86 14.57 -5.99
C SER A 142 13.96 13.34 -6.92
N THR A 143 13.38 13.42 -8.11
CA THR A 143 13.26 12.27 -9.04
C THR A 143 14.61 11.70 -9.49
N PRO A 144 15.65 12.48 -9.86
CA PRO A 144 16.95 11.92 -10.22
C PRO A 144 17.58 11.09 -9.09
N LEU A 145 17.35 11.47 -7.85
CA LEU A 145 17.87 10.77 -6.67
C LEU A 145 17.04 9.53 -6.27
N GLN A 146 15.91 9.28 -6.93
CA GLN A 146 15.09 8.08 -6.68
C GLN A 146 15.87 6.78 -6.93
N LEU A 147 16.85 6.81 -7.86
CA LEU A 147 17.74 5.68 -8.10
C LEU A 147 18.46 5.20 -6.83
N THR A 148 18.75 6.10 -5.86
CA THR A 148 19.50 5.75 -4.65
C THR A 148 18.72 4.82 -3.73
N THR A 149 17.41 4.98 -3.67
CA THR A 149 16.54 4.04 -2.95
C THR A 149 16.61 2.63 -3.56
N ALA A 150 16.58 2.53 -4.89
CA ALA A 150 16.70 1.26 -5.58
C ALA A 150 18.10 0.63 -5.39
N VAL A 151 19.16 1.46 -5.40
CA VAL A 151 20.52 1.00 -5.10
C VAL A 151 20.63 0.46 -3.68
N LEU A 152 20.19 1.22 -2.66
CA LEU A 152 20.21 0.77 -1.26
C LEU A 152 19.39 -0.52 -1.07
N SER A 153 18.25 -0.63 -1.72
CA SER A 153 17.42 -1.85 -1.70
C SER A 153 18.14 -3.02 -2.38
N GLY A 154 18.81 -2.79 -3.51
CA GLY A 154 19.66 -3.78 -4.19
C GLY A 154 20.83 -4.24 -3.30
N LEU A 155 21.41 -3.35 -2.51
CA LEU A 155 22.43 -3.66 -1.50
C LEU A 155 21.86 -4.32 -0.24
N GLN A 156 20.57 -4.66 -0.20
CA GLN A 156 19.86 -5.22 0.97
C GLN A 156 19.90 -4.30 2.21
N ARG A 157 20.08 -2.99 2.01
CA ARG A 157 20.11 -1.97 3.06
C ARG A 157 18.75 -1.29 3.23
N TYR A 158 17.70 -2.12 3.34
CA TYR A 158 16.34 -1.63 3.63
C TYR A 158 16.25 -0.90 4.96
N ASP A 159 17.12 -1.24 5.93
CA ASP A 159 17.27 -0.52 7.19
C ASP A 159 17.57 0.96 6.97
N MET A 160 18.52 1.30 6.10
CA MET A 160 18.87 2.69 5.81
C MET A 160 17.73 3.45 5.15
N VAL A 161 17.04 2.82 4.21
CA VAL A 161 15.87 3.42 3.55
C VAL A 161 14.76 3.70 4.56
N SER A 162 14.42 2.71 5.39
CA SER A 162 13.33 2.82 6.36
C SER A 162 13.64 3.85 7.46
N ILE A 163 14.84 3.82 8.04
CA ILE A 163 15.25 4.77 9.09
C ILE A 163 15.22 6.21 8.54
N THR A 164 15.82 6.45 7.37
CA THR A 164 15.79 7.78 6.73
C THR A 164 14.36 8.26 6.51
N THR A 165 13.50 7.38 6.02
CA THR A 165 12.09 7.70 5.76
C THR A 165 11.35 8.03 7.06
N ILE A 166 11.54 7.26 8.14
CA ILE A 166 10.90 7.49 9.44
C ILE A 166 11.37 8.82 10.04
N VAL A 167 12.68 9.08 10.03
CA VAL A 167 13.23 10.34 10.57
C VAL A 167 12.68 11.56 9.83
N VAL A 168 12.74 11.54 8.51
CA VAL A 168 12.20 12.64 7.69
C VAL A 168 10.69 12.78 7.84
N LEU A 169 9.94 11.69 7.92
CA LEU A 169 8.50 11.69 8.18
C LEU A 169 8.19 12.35 9.53
N THR A 170 8.95 12.02 10.58
CA THR A 170 8.76 12.60 11.92
C THR A 170 9.04 14.09 11.90
N ILE A 171 10.18 14.53 11.34
CA ILE A 171 10.55 15.95 11.22
C ILE A 171 9.49 16.69 10.40
N ARG A 172 9.09 16.16 9.26
CA ARG A 172 8.02 16.71 8.41
C ARG A 172 6.72 16.89 9.19
N THR A 173 6.33 15.88 9.96
CA THR A 173 5.09 15.90 10.74
C THR A 173 5.14 16.99 11.81
N VAL A 174 6.25 17.08 12.56
CA VAL A 174 6.45 18.11 13.58
C VAL A 174 6.41 19.50 12.94
N LEU A 175 7.18 19.74 11.88
CA LEU A 175 7.18 21.01 11.15
C LEU A 175 5.81 21.37 10.61
N THR A 176 5.09 20.41 10.05
CA THR A 176 3.71 20.61 9.56
C THR A 176 2.80 21.07 10.69
N VAL A 177 2.79 20.37 11.83
CA VAL A 177 1.94 20.74 12.96
C VAL A 177 2.32 22.11 13.51
N VAL A 178 3.60 22.35 13.76
CA VAL A 178 4.08 23.62 14.32
C VAL A 178 3.72 24.79 13.41
N LEU A 179 4.07 24.74 12.12
CA LEU A 179 3.84 25.85 11.20
C LEU A 179 2.34 26.10 10.96
N LEU A 180 1.53 25.05 10.86
CA LEU A 180 0.08 25.23 10.72
C LEU A 180 -0.56 25.78 12.01
N LEU A 181 -0.03 25.48 13.20
CA LEU A 181 -0.47 26.09 14.45
C LEU A 181 -0.17 27.60 14.49
N HIS A 182 0.92 28.04 13.86
CA HIS A 182 1.27 29.46 13.72
C HIS A 182 0.52 30.19 12.59
N GLY A 183 -0.48 29.55 11.96
CA GLY A 183 -1.36 30.18 10.97
C GLY A 183 -0.87 30.08 9.52
N TYR A 184 0.23 29.37 9.26
CA TYR A 184 0.67 29.13 7.88
C TYR A 184 -0.34 28.27 7.12
N GLY A 185 -0.47 28.51 5.80
CA GLY A 185 -1.50 27.91 4.96
C GLY A 185 -1.06 26.69 4.17
N LEU A 186 -1.89 26.36 3.19
CA LEU A 186 -1.76 25.17 2.33
C LEU A 186 -0.46 25.16 1.51
N LEU A 187 0.03 26.34 1.07
CA LEU A 187 1.28 26.44 0.31
C LEU A 187 2.50 26.04 1.14
N THR A 188 2.52 26.41 2.43
CA THR A 188 3.57 25.99 3.35
C THR A 188 3.59 24.48 3.54
N LEU A 189 2.41 23.86 3.62
CA LEU A 189 2.29 22.40 3.65
C LEU A 189 2.92 21.75 2.41
N GLY A 190 2.63 22.29 1.22
CA GLY A 190 3.24 21.84 -0.04
C GLY A 190 4.76 21.93 -0.05
N LEU A 191 5.31 23.06 0.44
CA LEU A 191 6.75 23.27 0.57
C LEU A 191 7.39 22.25 1.54
N ILE A 192 6.81 22.06 2.72
CA ILE A 192 7.31 21.08 3.70
C ILE A 192 7.35 19.68 3.11
N TYR A 193 6.27 19.25 2.44
CA TYR A 193 6.19 17.94 1.82
C TYR A 193 7.20 17.78 0.67
N GLY A 194 7.30 18.77 -0.19
CA GLY A 194 8.25 18.75 -1.30
C GLY A 194 9.70 18.74 -0.84
N LEU A 195 10.08 19.66 0.07
CA LEU A 195 11.43 19.72 0.61
C LEU A 195 11.81 18.48 1.39
N SER A 196 10.88 17.91 2.17
CA SER A 196 11.13 16.66 2.90
C SER A 196 11.47 15.50 1.98
N GLU A 197 10.83 15.41 0.81
CA GLU A 197 11.16 14.38 -0.18
C GLU A 197 12.57 14.58 -0.76
N VAL A 198 12.95 15.81 -1.09
CA VAL A 198 14.31 16.15 -1.56
C VAL A 198 15.36 15.80 -0.50
N VAL A 199 15.11 16.17 0.76
CA VAL A 199 16.00 15.86 1.89
C VAL A 199 16.12 14.35 2.08
N ALA A 200 15.02 13.61 2.09
CA ALA A 200 15.05 12.16 2.24
C ALA A 200 15.92 11.49 1.16
N ARG A 201 15.73 11.87 -0.10
CA ARG A 201 16.53 11.34 -1.22
C ARG A 201 17.99 11.80 -1.16
N GLY A 202 18.24 13.04 -0.74
CA GLY A 202 19.61 13.54 -0.54
C GLY A 202 20.38 12.77 0.53
N VAL A 203 19.74 12.50 1.68
CA VAL A 203 20.35 11.67 2.74
C VAL A 203 20.59 10.24 2.24
N GLN A 204 19.61 9.62 1.56
CA GLN A 204 19.79 8.30 0.96
C GLN A 204 20.94 8.29 -0.07
N HIS A 205 21.11 9.38 -0.84
CA HIS A 205 22.22 9.53 -1.77
C HIS A 205 23.58 9.53 -1.05
N ILE A 206 23.71 10.29 0.03
CA ILE A 206 24.94 10.33 0.83
C ILE A 206 25.26 8.93 1.38
N LEU A 207 24.26 8.24 1.90
CA LEU A 207 24.44 6.86 2.41
C LEU A 207 24.83 5.86 1.30
N ALA A 208 24.19 5.96 0.14
CA ALA A 208 24.51 5.08 -1.00
C ALA A 208 25.94 5.33 -1.52
N ARG A 209 26.38 6.58 -1.54
CA ARG A 209 27.74 6.97 -1.97
C ARG A 209 28.84 6.36 -1.11
N GLN A 210 28.58 6.09 0.17
CA GLN A 210 29.55 5.43 1.05
C GLN A 210 29.70 3.91 0.80
N LEU A 211 28.71 3.31 0.13
CA LEU A 211 28.62 1.88 -0.13
C LEU A 211 29.00 1.47 -1.55
N LEU A 212 29.05 2.43 -2.46
CA LEU A 212 29.35 2.22 -3.88
C LEU A 212 30.78 2.68 -4.22
N PRO A 213 31.36 2.16 -5.32
CA PRO A 213 32.66 2.61 -5.82
C PRO A 213 32.68 4.12 -6.09
N VAL A 214 33.85 4.75 -5.95
CA VAL A 214 34.04 6.18 -6.21
C VAL A 214 33.65 6.51 -7.66
N GLY A 215 32.93 7.64 -7.83
CA GLY A 215 32.57 8.12 -9.18
C GLY A 215 31.43 7.34 -9.87
N TYR A 216 30.58 6.67 -9.12
CA TYR A 216 29.45 5.89 -9.65
C TYR A 216 28.38 6.72 -10.38
N LEU A 217 28.32 8.03 -10.17
CA LEU A 217 27.46 8.95 -10.91
C LEU A 217 28.25 9.67 -12.01
N SER A 218 28.06 9.27 -13.24
CA SER A 218 28.70 9.91 -14.40
C SER A 218 27.86 9.76 -15.65
N TRP A 219 27.62 10.86 -16.35
CA TRP A 219 26.95 10.87 -17.65
C TRP A 219 27.71 10.15 -18.75
N LYS A 220 29.01 9.91 -18.56
CA LYS A 220 29.89 9.28 -19.56
C LYS A 220 29.62 7.77 -19.73
N HIS A 221 29.00 7.13 -18.72
CA HIS A 221 28.76 5.69 -18.73
C HIS A 221 27.30 5.33 -19.05
N VAL A 222 26.56 6.25 -19.68
CA VAL A 222 25.18 5.98 -20.10
C VAL A 222 25.17 4.99 -21.25
N ASP A 223 24.49 3.87 -21.08
CA ASP A 223 24.35 2.80 -22.05
C ASP A 223 22.90 2.66 -22.49
N ARG A 224 22.63 2.94 -23.77
CA ARG A 224 21.26 2.89 -24.34
C ARG A 224 20.75 1.45 -24.48
N VAL A 225 21.65 0.49 -24.75
CA VAL A 225 21.26 -0.93 -24.85
C VAL A 225 20.84 -1.42 -23.47
N LEU A 226 21.65 -1.13 -22.46
CA LEU A 226 21.36 -1.44 -21.08
C LEU A 226 20.03 -0.79 -20.61
N LEU A 227 19.76 0.47 -21.00
CA LEU A 227 18.50 1.13 -20.69
C LEU A 227 17.30 0.38 -21.26
N LYS A 228 17.37 -0.02 -22.52
CA LYS A 228 16.31 -0.79 -23.19
C LYS A 228 16.05 -2.13 -22.48
N GLU A 229 17.10 -2.84 -22.10
CA GLU A 229 16.99 -4.09 -21.35
C GLU A 229 16.36 -3.88 -19.96
N MET A 230 16.77 -2.81 -19.25
CA MET A 230 16.23 -2.48 -17.92
C MET A 230 14.75 -2.10 -18.00
N LEU A 231 14.34 -1.32 -19.01
CA LEU A 231 12.95 -0.96 -19.24
C LEU A 231 12.10 -2.19 -19.62
N PHE A 232 12.60 -3.05 -20.49
CA PHE A 232 11.90 -4.27 -20.87
C PHE A 232 11.70 -5.21 -19.69
N TYR A 233 12.71 -5.36 -18.84
CA TYR A 233 12.59 -6.13 -17.60
C TYR A 233 11.55 -5.51 -16.63
N GLY A 234 11.55 -4.18 -16.52
CA GLY A 234 10.61 -3.44 -15.64
C GLY A 234 9.15 -3.53 -16.09
N MET A 235 8.90 -3.71 -17.39
CA MET A 235 7.56 -3.65 -17.99
C MET A 235 6.57 -4.65 -17.37
N ASN A 236 7.01 -5.85 -17.03
CA ASN A 236 6.14 -6.87 -16.44
C ASN A 236 5.63 -6.49 -15.04
N THR A 237 6.49 -5.85 -14.23
CA THR A 237 6.09 -5.33 -12.91
C THR A 237 5.32 -4.02 -13.02
N PHE A 238 5.54 -3.27 -14.07
CA PHE A 238 4.91 -2.00 -14.35
C PHE A 238 3.40 -2.15 -14.67
N LEU A 239 3.01 -3.15 -15.46
CA LEU A 239 1.60 -3.42 -15.76
C LEU A 239 0.76 -3.63 -14.50
N TYR A 240 1.27 -4.43 -13.56
CA TYR A 240 0.61 -4.60 -12.28
C TYR A 240 0.54 -3.30 -11.48
N ALA A 241 1.65 -2.55 -11.42
CA ALA A 241 1.70 -1.29 -10.68
C ALA A 241 0.73 -0.23 -11.22
N ILE A 242 0.55 -0.15 -12.55
CA ILE A 242 -0.45 0.73 -13.18
C ILE A 242 -1.86 0.34 -12.72
N GLY A 243 -2.23 -0.93 -12.88
CA GLY A 243 -3.56 -1.39 -12.52
C GLY A 243 -3.86 -1.14 -11.04
N ALA A 244 -2.96 -1.52 -10.15
CA ALA A 244 -3.10 -1.29 -8.71
C ALA A 244 -3.22 0.21 -8.38
N LEU A 245 -2.37 1.07 -8.99
CA LEU A 245 -2.45 2.52 -8.75
C LEU A 245 -3.80 3.09 -9.19
N ILE A 246 -4.32 2.69 -10.34
CA ILE A 246 -5.61 3.16 -10.83
C ILE A 246 -6.73 2.69 -9.92
N ILE A 247 -6.79 1.40 -9.56
CA ILE A 247 -7.82 0.86 -8.66
C ILE A 247 -7.89 1.64 -7.35
N PHE A 248 -6.73 1.91 -6.72
CA PHE A 248 -6.70 2.57 -5.42
C PHE A 248 -6.83 4.09 -5.48
N ARG A 249 -6.57 4.74 -6.62
CA ARG A 249 -6.38 6.21 -6.69
C ARG A 249 -7.24 6.94 -7.71
N ALA A 250 -7.74 6.25 -8.75
CA ALA A 250 -8.55 6.92 -9.79
C ALA A 250 -9.85 7.51 -9.24
N SER A 251 -10.42 6.91 -8.20
CA SER A 251 -11.62 7.41 -7.52
C SER A 251 -11.48 8.86 -7.07
N VAL A 252 -10.32 9.23 -6.51
CA VAL A 252 -10.04 10.61 -6.07
C VAL A 252 -9.92 11.56 -7.26
N MET A 253 -9.31 11.12 -8.36
CA MET A 253 -9.22 11.92 -9.59
C MET A 253 -10.60 12.15 -10.21
N ILE A 254 -11.43 11.11 -10.30
CA ILE A 254 -12.79 11.19 -10.85
C ILE A 254 -13.66 12.09 -9.95
N ALA A 255 -13.55 11.98 -8.63
CA ALA A 255 -14.20 12.88 -7.70
C ALA A 255 -13.79 14.34 -7.96
N GLY A 256 -12.49 14.60 -8.13
CA GLY A 256 -11.99 15.95 -8.39
C GLY A 256 -12.39 16.53 -9.74
N ILE A 257 -12.64 15.68 -10.77
CA ILE A 257 -13.07 16.13 -12.11
C ILE A 257 -14.57 16.47 -12.13
N TYR A 258 -15.39 15.67 -11.47
CA TYR A 258 -16.84 15.73 -11.62
C TYR A 258 -17.60 16.22 -10.38
N LEU A 259 -16.95 16.23 -9.21
CA LEU A 259 -17.55 16.63 -7.93
C LEU A 259 -16.74 17.78 -7.30
N GLU A 260 -17.32 18.45 -6.32
CA GLU A 260 -16.66 19.54 -5.60
C GLU A 260 -15.46 19.05 -4.78
N SER A 261 -14.53 19.97 -4.45
CA SER A 261 -13.35 19.69 -3.64
C SER A 261 -13.68 19.13 -2.23
N SER A 262 -14.83 19.51 -1.66
CA SER A 262 -15.38 18.96 -0.42
C SER A 262 -15.65 17.44 -0.53
N ALA A 263 -16.23 17.00 -1.65
CA ALA A 263 -16.48 15.58 -1.92
C ALA A 263 -15.17 14.76 -2.00
N VAL A 264 -14.11 15.36 -2.56
CA VAL A 264 -12.78 14.73 -2.58
C VAL A 264 -12.27 14.47 -1.15
N SER A 265 -12.45 15.42 -0.23
CA SER A 265 -12.04 15.24 1.17
C SER A 265 -12.88 14.19 1.87
N GLN A 266 -14.20 14.17 1.64
CA GLN A 266 -15.13 13.18 2.21
C GLN A 266 -14.80 11.75 1.76
N LEU A 267 -14.55 11.56 0.45
CA LEU A 267 -14.07 10.30 -0.12
C LEU A 267 -12.76 9.86 0.54
N TRP A 268 -11.79 10.77 0.61
CA TRP A 268 -10.47 10.46 1.15
C TRP A 268 -10.53 10.05 2.62
N VAL A 269 -11.29 10.77 3.44
CA VAL A 269 -11.50 10.43 4.86
C VAL A 269 -12.11 9.04 5.01
N SER A 270 -13.11 8.70 4.19
CA SER A 270 -13.77 7.39 4.21
C SER A 270 -12.81 6.26 3.81
N VAL A 271 -11.94 6.49 2.84
CA VAL A 271 -10.97 5.47 2.37
C VAL A 271 -9.81 5.24 3.35
N GLN A 272 -9.50 6.18 4.25
CA GLN A 272 -8.34 6.05 5.16
C GLN A 272 -8.36 4.81 6.04
N ALA A 273 -9.53 4.45 6.56
CA ALA A 273 -9.68 3.23 7.37
C ALA A 273 -9.40 1.95 6.55
N LEU A 274 -9.81 1.95 5.28
CA LEU A 274 -9.58 0.85 4.36
C LEU A 274 -8.11 0.72 3.95
N LEU A 275 -7.42 1.85 3.78
CA LEU A 275 -5.98 1.85 3.55
C LEU A 275 -5.21 1.29 4.73
N LEU A 276 -5.59 1.64 5.97
CA LEU A 276 -5.03 1.05 7.18
C LEU A 276 -5.22 -0.47 7.23
N LEU A 277 -6.43 -0.95 6.94
CA LEU A 277 -6.72 -2.38 6.87
C LEU A 277 -5.87 -3.06 5.79
N SER A 278 -5.75 -2.43 4.62
CA SER A 278 -4.93 -2.95 3.52
C SER A 278 -3.46 -3.06 3.89
N GLU A 279 -2.88 -2.04 4.52
CA GLU A 279 -1.49 -2.04 5.00
C GLU A 279 -1.26 -3.15 6.03
N PHE A 280 -2.22 -3.37 6.94
CA PHE A 280 -2.13 -4.42 7.95
C PHE A 280 -2.14 -5.83 7.32
N VAL A 281 -3.04 -6.09 6.37
CA VAL A 281 -3.10 -7.37 5.64
C VAL A 281 -1.84 -7.58 4.81
N GLN A 282 -1.35 -6.56 4.12
CA GLN A 282 -0.12 -6.63 3.34
C GLN A 282 1.09 -6.91 4.24
N ALA A 283 1.21 -6.23 5.38
CA ALA A 283 2.28 -6.45 6.35
C ALA A 283 2.32 -7.91 6.84
N PHE A 284 1.14 -8.49 7.13
CA PHE A 284 1.01 -9.89 7.54
C PHE A 284 1.44 -10.88 6.45
N THR A 285 1.24 -10.54 5.19
CA THR A 285 1.44 -11.45 4.05
C THR A 285 2.78 -11.28 3.32
N THR A 286 3.62 -10.32 3.68
CA THR A 286 4.88 -9.99 2.97
C THR A 286 5.85 -11.15 2.78
N SER A 287 5.89 -12.09 3.71
CA SER A 287 6.83 -13.24 3.69
C SER A 287 6.40 -14.38 2.76
N ILE A 288 5.20 -14.35 2.22
CA ILE A 288 4.63 -15.45 1.40
C ILE A 288 5.38 -15.58 0.08
N LYS A 289 5.58 -14.48 -0.62
CA LYS A 289 6.20 -14.50 -1.95
C LYS A 289 7.59 -15.15 -1.97
N PRO A 290 8.54 -14.82 -1.07
CA PRO A 290 9.83 -15.51 -1.00
C PRO A 290 9.69 -16.98 -0.63
N ALA A 291 8.82 -17.32 0.32
CA ALA A 291 8.61 -18.71 0.74
C ALA A 291 8.05 -19.58 -0.40
N VAL A 292 7.09 -19.06 -1.16
CA VAL A 292 6.54 -19.76 -2.32
C VAL A 292 7.59 -19.91 -3.42
N SER A 293 8.41 -18.89 -3.67
CA SER A 293 9.48 -18.97 -4.68
C SER A 293 10.53 -20.04 -4.35
N ASP A 294 10.91 -20.19 -3.08
CA ASP A 294 11.82 -21.26 -2.64
C ASP A 294 11.20 -22.65 -2.81
N LEU A 295 9.93 -22.82 -2.44
CA LEU A 295 9.23 -24.10 -2.57
C LEU A 295 8.94 -24.47 -4.04
N ASP A 296 8.63 -23.50 -4.88
CA ASP A 296 8.40 -23.73 -6.30
C ASP A 296 9.68 -24.19 -7.02
N THR A 297 10.85 -23.65 -6.63
CA THR A 297 12.15 -24.13 -7.14
C THR A 297 12.49 -25.55 -6.72
N ARG A 298 11.89 -26.04 -5.64
CA ARG A 298 12.03 -27.43 -5.14
C ARG A 298 10.92 -28.35 -5.65
N ASP A 299 10.03 -27.85 -6.51
CA ASP A 299 8.83 -28.54 -7.02
C ASP A 299 7.87 -29.07 -5.94
N ASP A 300 7.88 -28.48 -4.74
CA ASP A 300 7.02 -28.87 -3.62
C ASP A 300 5.64 -28.21 -3.73
N GLN A 301 4.86 -28.62 -4.71
CA GLN A 301 3.53 -28.09 -4.99
C GLN A 301 2.54 -28.31 -3.83
N THR A 302 2.75 -29.34 -3.03
CA THR A 302 1.90 -29.64 -1.87
C THR A 302 2.05 -28.56 -0.80
N ARG A 303 3.27 -28.18 -0.47
CA ARG A 303 3.53 -27.11 0.51
C ARG A 303 3.11 -25.75 -0.02
N VAL A 304 3.27 -25.47 -1.32
CA VAL A 304 2.79 -24.23 -1.93
C VAL A 304 1.27 -24.09 -1.74
N ARG A 305 0.48 -25.17 -1.98
CA ARG A 305 -0.98 -25.17 -1.73
C ARG A 305 -1.32 -24.97 -0.26
N GLN A 306 -0.60 -25.63 0.65
CA GLN A 306 -0.78 -25.46 2.10
C GLN A 306 -0.55 -24.02 2.54
N ILE A 307 0.53 -23.39 2.06
CA ILE A 307 0.79 -21.97 2.35
C ILE A 307 -0.33 -21.08 1.81
N ALA A 308 -0.81 -21.33 0.60
CA ALA A 308 -1.92 -20.59 0.03
C ALA A 308 -3.17 -20.67 0.91
N PHE A 309 -3.59 -21.89 1.30
CA PHE A 309 -4.76 -22.09 2.16
C PHE A 309 -4.62 -21.45 3.52
N LEU A 310 -3.49 -21.68 4.20
CA LEU A 310 -3.25 -21.13 5.54
C LEU A 310 -3.26 -19.62 5.52
N THR A 311 -2.56 -19.02 4.56
CA THR A 311 -2.46 -17.57 4.51
C THR A 311 -3.78 -16.92 4.16
N GLN A 312 -4.52 -17.47 3.21
CA GLN A 312 -5.84 -16.96 2.87
C GLN A 312 -6.82 -17.10 4.05
N LYS A 313 -6.84 -18.25 4.74
CA LYS A 313 -7.64 -18.49 5.94
C LYS A 313 -7.36 -17.47 7.03
N TYR A 314 -6.08 -17.26 7.39
CA TYR A 314 -5.71 -16.30 8.43
C TYR A 314 -5.93 -14.85 8.00
N SER A 315 -5.77 -14.52 6.73
CA SER A 315 -6.16 -13.19 6.21
C SER A 315 -7.65 -12.93 6.37
N LEU A 316 -8.51 -13.93 6.08
CA LEU A 316 -9.96 -13.82 6.26
C LEU A 316 -10.36 -13.65 7.72
N LEU A 317 -9.67 -14.29 8.68
CA LEU A 317 -9.88 -14.08 10.11
C LEU A 317 -9.65 -12.63 10.55
N ILE A 318 -8.85 -11.87 9.80
CA ILE A 318 -8.62 -10.44 10.04
C ILE A 318 -9.63 -9.60 9.25
N ILE A 319 -9.81 -9.91 7.96
CA ILE A 319 -10.59 -9.09 7.02
C ILE A 319 -12.08 -9.10 7.37
N ILE A 320 -12.64 -10.27 7.72
CA ILE A 320 -14.09 -10.40 7.97
C ILE A 320 -14.53 -9.55 9.17
N PRO A 321 -13.97 -9.70 10.39
CA PRO A 321 -14.40 -8.89 11.52
C PRO A 321 -14.06 -7.41 11.37
N ALA A 322 -12.91 -7.06 10.78
CA ALA A 322 -12.54 -5.67 10.55
C ALA A 322 -13.46 -5.01 9.50
N GLY A 323 -13.76 -5.71 8.41
CA GLY A 323 -14.71 -5.23 7.41
C GLY A 323 -16.11 -5.08 7.98
N THR A 324 -16.59 -6.07 8.76
CA THR A 324 -17.89 -5.99 9.42
C THR A 324 -17.97 -4.83 10.41
N PHE A 325 -16.87 -4.56 11.15
CA PHE A 325 -16.78 -3.39 12.02
C PHE A 325 -16.97 -2.09 11.23
N LEU A 326 -16.27 -1.92 10.11
CA LEU A 326 -16.38 -0.72 9.27
C LEU A 326 -17.76 -0.58 8.61
N ILE A 327 -18.43 -1.68 8.27
CA ILE A 327 -19.79 -1.65 7.72
C ILE A 327 -20.82 -1.28 8.79
N LEU A 328 -20.78 -1.93 9.94
CA LEU A 328 -21.79 -1.75 10.98
C LEU A 328 -21.56 -0.49 11.82
N MET A 329 -20.32 -0.17 12.14
CA MET A 329 -19.93 0.94 13.01
C MET A 329 -19.23 2.08 12.27
N GLY A 330 -19.31 2.12 10.94
CA GLY A 330 -18.68 3.15 10.11
C GLY A 330 -19.16 4.56 10.44
N ARG A 331 -20.43 4.75 10.78
CA ARG A 331 -20.98 6.04 11.18
C ARG A 331 -20.40 6.51 12.52
N GLU A 332 -20.37 5.65 13.53
CA GLU A 332 -19.81 5.95 14.86
C GLU A 332 -18.31 6.22 14.75
N PHE A 333 -17.60 5.42 13.95
CA PHE A 333 -16.19 5.61 13.65
C PHE A 333 -15.94 6.98 13.01
N LEU A 334 -16.67 7.34 11.94
CA LEU A 334 -16.52 8.63 11.26
C LEU A 334 -16.93 9.79 12.17
N THR A 335 -17.97 9.64 12.98
CA THR A 335 -18.39 10.65 13.97
C THR A 335 -17.28 10.90 14.98
N ALA A 336 -16.65 9.86 15.52
CA ALA A 336 -15.52 10.00 16.43
C ALA A 336 -14.29 10.57 15.72
N TYR A 337 -14.06 10.18 14.45
CA TYR A 337 -12.88 10.59 13.69
C TYR A 337 -12.93 12.04 13.24
N VAL A 338 -14.02 12.46 12.60
CA VAL A 338 -14.15 13.78 11.97
C VAL A 338 -15.40 14.56 12.37
N GLY A 339 -16.33 14.00 13.16
CA GLY A 339 -17.60 14.63 13.49
C GLY A 339 -17.49 15.97 14.18
N ALA A 340 -16.39 16.24 14.90
CA ALA A 340 -16.10 17.58 15.44
C ALA A 340 -15.82 18.64 14.35
N ARG A 341 -15.58 18.23 13.11
CA ARG A 341 -15.23 19.08 11.95
C ARG A 341 -16.31 19.07 10.89
N ILE A 342 -16.89 17.90 10.63
CA ILE A 342 -18.03 17.71 9.72
C ILE A 342 -19.26 17.54 10.63
N LYS A 343 -20.00 18.63 10.83
CA LYS A 343 -21.12 18.65 11.79
C LYS A 343 -22.45 18.19 11.21
N ASP A 344 -22.57 18.19 9.86
CA ASP A 344 -23.79 17.79 9.19
C ASP A 344 -24.00 16.28 9.30
N PRO A 345 -25.10 15.83 9.97
CA PRO A 345 -25.38 14.41 10.10
C PRO A 345 -25.67 13.71 8.76
N ALA A 346 -26.17 14.44 7.76
CA ALA A 346 -26.46 13.89 6.44
C ALA A 346 -25.16 13.57 5.69
N ILE A 347 -24.16 14.45 5.77
CA ILE A 347 -22.83 14.21 5.19
C ILE A 347 -22.17 13.01 5.86
N LEU A 348 -22.18 12.94 7.20
CA LEU A 348 -21.63 11.79 7.93
C LEU A 348 -22.32 10.48 7.58
N GLN A 349 -23.63 10.50 7.34
CA GLN A 349 -24.39 9.32 6.92
C GLN A 349 -24.01 8.90 5.49
N SER A 350 -23.89 9.86 4.55
CA SER A 350 -23.42 9.59 3.18
C SER A 350 -21.99 9.00 3.18
N MET A 351 -21.08 9.57 3.98
CA MET A 351 -19.73 9.04 4.15
C MET A 351 -19.72 7.62 4.75
N ALA A 352 -20.63 7.32 5.68
CA ALA A 352 -20.75 5.97 6.24
C ALA A 352 -21.26 4.96 5.21
N THR A 353 -22.24 5.34 4.39
CA THR A 353 -22.72 4.52 3.27
C THR A 353 -21.60 4.28 2.26
N LEU A 354 -20.88 5.34 1.88
CA LEU A 354 -19.71 5.26 1.01
C LEU A 354 -18.65 4.28 1.57
N LEU A 355 -18.30 4.43 2.86
CA LEU A 355 -17.37 3.55 3.55
C LEU A 355 -17.85 2.10 3.54
N ALA A 356 -19.13 1.84 3.81
CA ALA A 356 -19.68 0.49 3.83
C ALA A 356 -19.59 -0.19 2.45
N ILE A 357 -19.99 0.49 1.38
CA ILE A 357 -19.93 -0.05 0.01
C ILE A 357 -18.47 -0.34 -0.39
N LEU A 358 -17.56 0.62 -0.17
CA LEU A 358 -16.14 0.44 -0.44
C LEU A 358 -15.54 -0.70 0.39
N THR A 359 -15.95 -0.85 1.66
CA THR A 359 -15.46 -1.92 2.54
C THR A 359 -15.73 -3.30 1.96
N VAL A 360 -16.91 -3.54 1.39
CA VAL A 360 -17.25 -4.82 0.75
C VAL A 360 -16.27 -5.10 -0.39
N GLY A 361 -16.06 -4.14 -1.31
CA GLY A 361 -15.12 -4.28 -2.42
C GLY A 361 -13.69 -4.54 -1.95
N TYR A 362 -13.19 -3.77 -0.99
CA TYR A 362 -11.85 -3.95 -0.44
C TYR A 362 -11.68 -5.28 0.30
N CYS A 363 -12.69 -5.76 1.02
CA CYS A 363 -12.64 -7.08 1.65
C CYS A 363 -12.53 -8.19 0.61
N ILE A 364 -13.27 -8.10 -0.50
CA ILE A 364 -13.14 -9.03 -1.63
C ILE A 364 -11.72 -8.98 -2.20
N LEU A 365 -11.21 -7.79 -2.52
CA LEU A 365 -9.87 -7.62 -3.08
C LEU A 365 -8.78 -8.16 -2.14
N LEU A 366 -8.85 -7.81 -0.86
CA LEU A 366 -7.88 -8.24 0.15
C LEU A 366 -7.93 -9.75 0.42
N SER A 367 -9.10 -10.38 0.31
CA SER A 367 -9.24 -11.83 0.45
C SER A 367 -8.43 -12.60 -0.61
N GLN A 368 -8.17 -11.98 -1.75
CA GLN A 368 -7.40 -12.55 -2.86
C GLN A 368 -5.91 -12.16 -2.83
N HIS A 369 -5.50 -11.31 -1.91
CA HIS A 369 -4.11 -10.83 -1.84
C HIS A 369 -3.09 -11.98 -1.65
N SER A 370 -3.45 -12.99 -0.84
CA SER A 370 -2.64 -14.21 -0.67
C SER A 370 -2.45 -14.99 -1.98
N ASN A 371 -3.52 -15.16 -2.75
CA ASN A 371 -3.50 -15.85 -4.04
C ASN A 371 -2.60 -15.11 -5.05
N TYR A 372 -2.66 -13.77 -5.05
CA TYR A 372 -1.75 -12.95 -5.82
C TYR A 372 -0.28 -13.19 -5.46
N LEU A 373 0.05 -13.21 -4.16
CA LEU A 373 1.42 -13.41 -3.71
C LEU A 373 1.96 -14.80 -4.07
N VAL A 374 1.10 -15.83 -4.02
CA VAL A 374 1.44 -17.19 -4.45
C VAL A 374 1.72 -17.23 -5.96
N LEU A 375 0.85 -16.68 -6.80
CA LEU A 375 1.06 -16.59 -8.24
C LEU A 375 2.32 -15.79 -8.57
N SER A 376 2.54 -14.69 -7.85
CA SER A 376 3.73 -13.84 -8.00
C SER A 376 5.01 -14.58 -7.60
N GLY A 377 5.00 -15.39 -6.54
CA GLY A 377 6.13 -16.24 -6.11
C GLY A 377 6.51 -17.28 -7.15
N ARG A 378 5.55 -17.79 -7.92
CA ARG A 378 5.72 -18.73 -9.04
C ARG A 378 6.08 -18.08 -10.37
N GLY A 379 6.25 -16.76 -10.41
CA GLY A 379 6.56 -16.04 -11.66
C GLY A 379 5.37 -15.79 -12.59
N GLU A 380 4.14 -16.12 -12.18
CA GLU A 380 2.91 -15.98 -12.97
C GLU A 380 2.37 -14.53 -12.96
N HIS A 381 3.26 -13.56 -13.25
CA HIS A 381 2.91 -12.13 -13.16
C HIS A 381 2.00 -11.64 -14.30
N ARG A 382 2.08 -12.28 -15.48
CA ARG A 382 1.45 -11.74 -16.70
C ARG A 382 -0.06 -11.73 -16.63
N VAL A 383 -0.68 -12.87 -16.30
CA VAL A 383 -2.15 -12.98 -16.28
C VAL A 383 -2.73 -12.09 -15.18
N PHE A 384 -2.10 -12.11 -14.01
CA PHE A 384 -2.51 -11.27 -12.92
C PHE A 384 -2.40 -9.77 -13.26
N GLY A 385 -1.30 -9.35 -13.87
CA GLY A 385 -1.14 -7.97 -14.34
C GLY A 385 -2.22 -7.55 -15.33
N ILE A 386 -2.59 -8.42 -16.28
CA ILE A 386 -3.69 -8.17 -17.22
C ILE A 386 -5.03 -8.03 -16.49
N LEU A 387 -5.35 -8.95 -15.57
CA LEU A 387 -6.59 -8.88 -14.80
C LEU A 387 -6.69 -7.60 -13.98
N THR A 388 -5.60 -7.18 -13.36
CA THR A 388 -5.57 -5.92 -12.58
C THR A 388 -5.77 -4.69 -13.49
N VAL A 389 -5.21 -4.68 -14.70
CA VAL A 389 -5.44 -3.59 -15.67
C VAL A 389 -6.89 -3.60 -16.16
N VAL A 390 -7.47 -4.76 -16.45
CA VAL A 390 -8.89 -4.87 -16.83
C VAL A 390 -9.79 -4.35 -15.72
N GLU A 391 -9.53 -4.76 -14.47
CA GLU A 391 -10.25 -4.26 -13.29
C GLU A 391 -10.15 -2.73 -13.18
N ALA A 392 -8.94 -2.18 -13.32
CA ALA A 392 -8.69 -0.74 -13.29
C ALA A 392 -9.48 0.02 -14.36
N VAL A 393 -9.48 -0.47 -15.60
CA VAL A 393 -10.24 0.13 -16.71
C VAL A 393 -11.73 0.09 -16.43
N LEU A 394 -12.24 -1.03 -15.94
CA LEU A 394 -13.66 -1.16 -15.56
C LEU A 394 -14.02 -0.19 -14.44
N CYS A 395 -13.17 -0.06 -13.39
CA CYS A 395 -13.38 0.90 -12.30
C CYS A 395 -13.53 2.33 -12.85
N VAL A 396 -12.63 2.77 -13.72
CA VAL A 396 -12.66 4.13 -14.29
C VAL A 396 -13.88 4.32 -15.17
N PHE A 397 -14.16 3.38 -16.08
CA PHE A 397 -15.28 3.47 -17.00
C PHE A 397 -16.64 3.54 -16.26
N ILE A 398 -16.84 2.64 -15.30
CA ILE A 398 -18.06 2.58 -14.50
C ILE A 398 -18.18 3.83 -13.61
N ALA A 399 -17.06 4.33 -13.04
CA ALA A 399 -17.07 5.53 -12.23
C ALA A 399 -17.51 6.76 -13.03
N VAL A 400 -16.94 6.95 -14.23
CA VAL A 400 -17.35 8.05 -15.13
C VAL A 400 -18.82 7.90 -15.50
N TYR A 401 -19.29 6.71 -15.82
CA TYR A 401 -20.68 6.46 -16.16
C TYR A 401 -21.62 6.76 -14.98
N PHE A 402 -21.33 6.25 -13.78
CA PHE A 402 -22.19 6.45 -12.61
C PHE A 402 -22.17 7.90 -12.12
N VAL A 403 -21.04 8.58 -12.16
CA VAL A 403 -20.92 9.95 -11.66
C VAL A 403 -21.44 10.96 -12.70
N LYS A 404 -20.99 10.85 -13.98
CA LYS A 404 -21.30 11.85 -15.01
C LYS A 404 -22.68 11.62 -15.65
N VAL A 405 -23.05 10.35 -15.92
CA VAL A 405 -24.28 10.03 -16.67
C VAL A 405 -25.47 9.83 -15.72
N LEU A 406 -25.27 9.04 -14.64
CA LEU A 406 -26.35 8.75 -13.69
C LEU A 406 -26.46 9.77 -12.56
N GLY A 407 -25.44 10.63 -12.33
CA GLY A 407 -25.46 11.63 -11.28
C GLY A 407 -25.40 11.08 -9.84
N TRP A 408 -24.88 9.85 -9.66
CA TRP A 408 -24.85 9.18 -8.35
C TRP A 408 -23.79 9.73 -7.37
N GLY A 409 -23.03 10.76 -7.77
CA GLY A 409 -22.05 11.41 -6.88
C GLY A 409 -21.04 10.44 -6.26
N LEU A 410 -20.79 10.57 -4.96
CA LEU A 410 -19.82 9.72 -4.23
C LEU A 410 -20.24 8.25 -4.16
N GLU A 411 -21.55 7.96 -4.11
CA GLU A 411 -22.03 6.57 -4.12
C GLU A 411 -21.71 5.88 -5.46
N GLY A 412 -21.81 6.62 -6.57
CA GLY A 412 -21.39 6.13 -7.88
C GLY A 412 -19.92 5.71 -7.92
N ILE A 413 -19.06 6.45 -7.23
CA ILE A 413 -17.64 6.10 -7.06
C ILE A 413 -17.50 4.81 -6.22
N ALA A 414 -18.27 4.64 -5.16
CA ALA A 414 -18.20 3.43 -4.34
C ALA A 414 -18.62 2.18 -5.12
N TRP A 415 -19.73 2.23 -5.82
CA TRP A 415 -20.22 1.14 -6.66
C TRP A 415 -19.28 0.83 -7.83
N SER A 416 -18.64 1.85 -8.43
CA SER A 416 -17.65 1.63 -9.49
C SER A 416 -16.41 0.88 -9.06
N ASN A 417 -16.09 0.87 -7.77
CA ASN A 417 -15.04 0.03 -7.20
C ASN A 417 -15.59 -1.37 -6.86
N LEU A 418 -16.76 -1.44 -6.20
CA LEU A 418 -17.32 -2.71 -5.76
C LEU A 418 -17.62 -3.67 -6.93
N VAL A 419 -18.22 -3.18 -8.01
CA VAL A 419 -18.63 -4.04 -9.14
C VAL A 419 -17.43 -4.71 -9.83
N PRO A 420 -16.37 -4.00 -10.26
CA PRO A 420 -15.19 -4.64 -10.85
C PRO A 420 -14.41 -5.52 -9.85
N MET A 421 -14.26 -5.08 -8.60
CA MET A 421 -13.61 -5.89 -7.54
C MET A 421 -14.38 -7.19 -7.31
N GLY A 422 -15.71 -7.15 -7.27
CA GLY A 422 -16.56 -8.33 -7.15
C GLY A 422 -16.40 -9.29 -8.34
N LEU A 423 -16.38 -8.74 -9.57
CA LEU A 423 -16.25 -9.54 -10.78
C LEU A 423 -14.82 -10.12 -10.93
N VAL A 424 -13.80 -9.27 -10.89
CA VAL A 424 -12.42 -9.69 -11.20
C VAL A 424 -11.78 -10.37 -10.00
N ALA A 425 -11.73 -9.71 -8.85
CA ALA A 425 -11.11 -10.29 -7.65
C ALA A 425 -12.01 -11.32 -6.96
N GLY A 426 -13.35 -11.15 -7.00
CA GLY A 426 -14.28 -12.07 -6.34
C GLY A 426 -14.61 -13.33 -7.14
N ILE A 427 -14.58 -13.29 -8.47
CA ILE A 427 -15.01 -14.42 -9.33
C ILE A 427 -13.86 -14.89 -10.22
N ILE A 428 -13.32 -14.01 -11.09
CA ILE A 428 -12.37 -14.44 -12.14
C ILE A 428 -11.05 -14.92 -11.54
N LEU A 429 -10.47 -14.17 -10.61
CA LEU A 429 -9.18 -14.51 -10.01
C LEU A 429 -9.22 -15.82 -9.20
N PRO A 430 -10.21 -16.08 -8.32
CA PRO A 430 -10.32 -17.37 -7.64
C PRO A 430 -10.45 -18.56 -8.59
N ILE A 431 -11.26 -18.42 -9.65
CA ILE A 431 -11.42 -19.50 -10.67
C ILE A 431 -10.08 -19.76 -11.36
N TYR A 432 -9.39 -18.71 -11.78
CA TYR A 432 -8.07 -18.82 -12.41
C TYR A 432 -7.04 -19.47 -11.46
N PHE A 433 -6.97 -18.99 -10.22
CA PHE A 433 -6.07 -19.50 -9.19
C PHE A 433 -6.32 -20.99 -8.93
N ASN A 434 -7.57 -21.38 -8.67
CA ASN A 434 -7.95 -22.76 -8.39
C ASN A 434 -7.60 -23.71 -9.56
N ARG A 435 -7.87 -23.30 -10.80
CA ARG A 435 -7.49 -24.06 -11.99
C ARG A 435 -5.97 -24.23 -12.11
N LYS A 436 -5.22 -23.13 -11.91
CA LYS A 436 -3.76 -23.13 -12.02
C LYS A 436 -3.09 -23.98 -10.94
N MET A 437 -3.60 -23.91 -9.73
CA MET A 437 -3.10 -24.67 -8.58
C MET A 437 -3.67 -26.08 -8.50
N ARG A 438 -4.56 -26.47 -9.41
CA ARG A 438 -5.30 -27.75 -9.40
C ARG A 438 -5.99 -27.97 -8.04
N ILE A 439 -6.66 -26.93 -7.55
CA ILE A 439 -7.43 -26.92 -6.31
C ILE A 439 -8.92 -27.01 -6.69
N SER A 440 -9.66 -27.90 -6.05
CA SER A 440 -11.12 -27.95 -6.17
C SER A 440 -11.74 -26.71 -5.48
N ALA A 441 -12.81 -26.17 -6.05
CA ALA A 441 -13.59 -25.13 -5.38
C ALA A 441 -14.11 -25.60 -4.01
N TRP A 442 -14.43 -26.90 -3.89
CA TRP A 442 -14.84 -27.52 -2.64
C TRP A 442 -13.72 -27.56 -1.59
N ASP A 443 -12.48 -27.87 -2.02
CA ASP A 443 -11.33 -27.84 -1.11
C ASP A 443 -11.05 -26.42 -0.60
N SER A 444 -11.14 -25.43 -1.48
CA SER A 444 -11.01 -24.02 -1.10
C SER A 444 -12.10 -23.60 -0.10
N LEU A 445 -13.36 -24.01 -0.34
CA LEU A 445 -14.47 -23.75 0.57
C LEU A 445 -14.24 -24.41 1.93
N ARG A 446 -13.89 -25.71 1.94
CA ARG A 446 -13.76 -26.52 3.15
C ARG A 446 -12.52 -26.16 3.99
N GLN A 447 -11.38 -25.85 3.34
CA GLN A 447 -10.10 -25.63 4.06
C GLN A 447 -9.82 -24.15 4.34
N VAL A 448 -10.46 -23.22 3.64
CA VAL A 448 -10.22 -21.78 3.80
C VAL A 448 -11.46 -21.06 4.31
N TRP A 449 -12.53 -21.04 3.52
CA TRP A 449 -13.69 -20.20 3.80
C TRP A 449 -14.50 -20.70 5.01
N TRP A 450 -14.80 -22.00 5.06
CA TRP A 450 -15.60 -22.54 6.14
C TRP A 450 -14.94 -22.40 7.51
N PRO A 451 -13.67 -22.76 7.72
CA PRO A 451 -13.00 -22.53 8.99
C PRO A 451 -12.89 -21.04 9.33
N ALA A 452 -12.60 -20.16 8.34
CA ALA A 452 -12.53 -18.74 8.59
C ALA A 452 -13.89 -18.15 9.05
N LEU A 453 -14.98 -18.57 8.40
CA LEU A 453 -16.35 -18.17 8.80
C LEU A 453 -16.68 -18.67 10.20
N LEU A 454 -16.43 -19.94 10.51
CA LEU A 454 -16.69 -20.48 11.85
C LEU A 454 -15.94 -19.70 12.95
N GLY A 455 -14.69 -19.32 12.70
CA GLY A 455 -13.90 -18.54 13.66
C GLY A 455 -14.32 -17.08 13.78
N THR A 456 -14.98 -16.51 12.75
CA THR A 456 -15.35 -15.08 12.75
C THR A 456 -16.82 -14.83 13.06
N VAL A 457 -17.73 -15.77 12.77
CA VAL A 457 -19.18 -15.61 13.01
C VAL A 457 -19.50 -15.17 14.45
N PRO A 458 -18.93 -15.74 15.52
CA PRO A 458 -19.22 -15.27 16.88
C PRO A 458 -18.82 -13.81 17.10
N SER A 459 -17.69 -13.38 16.55
CA SER A 459 -17.21 -11.98 16.63
C SER A 459 -18.11 -11.03 15.84
N VAL A 460 -18.59 -11.45 14.68
CA VAL A 460 -19.53 -10.70 13.84
C VAL A 460 -20.89 -10.56 14.54
N MET A 461 -21.38 -11.64 15.14
CA MET A 461 -22.62 -11.59 15.95
C MET A 461 -22.48 -10.64 17.13
N LEU A 462 -21.34 -10.70 17.82
CA LEU A 462 -21.05 -9.80 18.93
C LEU A 462 -21.05 -8.32 18.50
N LEU A 463 -20.47 -8.01 17.33
CA LEU A 463 -20.54 -6.67 16.73
C LEU A 463 -21.98 -6.23 16.46
N GLY A 464 -22.81 -7.11 15.89
CA GLY A 464 -24.22 -6.82 15.63
C GLY A 464 -25.00 -6.53 16.91
N VAL A 465 -24.82 -7.37 17.94
CA VAL A 465 -25.45 -7.18 19.26
C VAL A 465 -24.98 -5.86 19.87
N TRP A 466 -23.68 -5.58 19.84
CA TRP A 466 -23.12 -4.34 20.40
C TRP A 466 -23.66 -3.10 19.69
N LYS A 467 -23.71 -3.12 18.35
CA LYS A 467 -24.31 -2.03 17.55
C LYS A 467 -25.73 -1.71 17.98
N TYR A 468 -26.52 -2.74 18.28
CA TYR A 468 -27.94 -2.58 18.65
C TYR A 468 -28.13 -2.12 20.10
N LEU A 469 -27.35 -2.67 21.05
CA LEU A 469 -27.55 -2.41 22.49
C LEU A 469 -26.80 -1.18 23.00
N ALA A 470 -25.60 -0.92 22.52
CA ALA A 470 -24.71 0.11 23.06
C ALA A 470 -23.77 0.68 21.96
N PRO A 471 -24.29 1.45 20.97
CA PRO A 471 -23.45 2.02 19.92
C PRO A 471 -22.37 2.93 20.54
N PRO A 472 -21.08 2.72 20.19
CA PRO A 472 -19.97 3.46 20.79
C PRO A 472 -20.03 4.95 20.40
N ALA A 473 -19.92 5.83 21.41
CA ALA A 473 -19.94 7.28 21.26
C ALA A 473 -18.54 7.93 21.37
N SER A 474 -17.56 7.18 21.86
CA SER A 474 -16.20 7.69 22.12
C SER A 474 -15.12 6.80 21.51
N TRP A 475 -13.91 7.37 21.34
CA TRP A 475 -12.74 6.59 20.93
C TRP A 475 -12.41 5.44 21.88
N ALA A 476 -12.56 5.65 23.18
CA ALA A 476 -12.30 4.61 24.18
C ALA A 476 -13.24 3.42 24.00
N GLU A 477 -14.51 3.66 23.75
CA GLU A 477 -15.50 2.62 23.48
C GLU A 477 -15.25 1.93 22.15
N LEU A 478 -14.90 2.68 21.08
CA LEU A 478 -14.52 2.09 19.77
C LEU A 478 -13.31 1.18 19.91
N PHE A 479 -12.27 1.60 20.63
CA PHE A 479 -11.11 0.75 20.90
C PHE A 479 -11.47 -0.46 21.76
N GLY A 480 -12.37 -0.28 22.73
CA GLY A 480 -12.92 -1.38 23.53
C GLY A 480 -13.61 -2.42 22.65
N VAL A 481 -14.50 -1.98 21.75
CA VAL A 481 -15.17 -2.85 20.77
C VAL A 481 -14.15 -3.60 19.91
N VAL A 482 -13.19 -2.89 19.33
CA VAL A 482 -12.14 -3.51 18.49
C VAL A 482 -11.33 -4.54 19.29
N ALA A 483 -10.94 -4.22 20.52
CA ALA A 483 -10.17 -5.13 21.37
C ALA A 483 -10.98 -6.41 21.72
N VAL A 484 -12.26 -6.26 22.08
CA VAL A 484 -13.14 -7.39 22.39
C VAL A 484 -13.38 -8.26 21.16
N VAL A 485 -13.64 -7.64 20.00
CA VAL A 485 -13.85 -8.35 18.73
C VAL A 485 -12.59 -9.07 18.29
N ALA A 486 -11.42 -8.44 18.40
CA ALA A 486 -10.14 -9.06 18.09
C ALA A 486 -9.84 -10.23 19.05
N GLY A 487 -10.10 -10.06 20.35
CA GLY A 487 -9.98 -11.12 21.36
C GLY A 487 -10.93 -12.30 21.10
N ALA A 488 -12.18 -12.02 20.77
CA ALA A 488 -13.17 -13.03 20.40
C ALA A 488 -12.75 -13.77 19.12
N THR A 489 -12.30 -13.04 18.09
CA THR A 489 -11.81 -13.66 16.85
C THR A 489 -10.59 -14.54 17.11
N ALA A 490 -9.65 -14.09 17.94
CA ALA A 490 -8.49 -14.90 18.31
C ALA A 490 -8.90 -16.17 19.08
N PHE A 491 -9.83 -16.03 20.03
CA PHE A 491 -10.35 -17.15 20.82
C PHE A 491 -11.11 -18.16 19.95
N PHE A 492 -12.13 -17.72 19.23
CA PHE A 492 -12.92 -18.62 18.38
C PHE A 492 -12.12 -19.12 17.19
N GLY A 493 -11.24 -18.30 16.61
CA GLY A 493 -10.30 -18.71 15.57
C GLY A 493 -9.38 -19.84 16.03
N TRP A 494 -8.90 -19.78 17.27
CA TRP A 494 -8.11 -20.85 17.87
C TRP A 494 -8.89 -22.16 17.95
N PHE A 495 -10.12 -22.15 18.43
CA PHE A 495 -10.88 -23.39 18.65
C PHE A 495 -11.65 -23.89 17.42
N LEU A 496 -12.11 -23.01 16.54
CA LEU A 496 -13.01 -23.36 15.44
C LEU A 496 -12.38 -23.33 14.06
N SER A 497 -11.25 -22.59 13.88
CA SER A 497 -10.61 -22.44 12.57
C SER A 497 -9.34 -23.26 12.41
N MET A 498 -8.65 -23.58 13.51
CA MET A 498 -7.37 -24.28 13.48
C MET A 498 -7.56 -25.79 13.63
N ASP A 499 -6.81 -26.56 12.85
CA ASP A 499 -6.71 -27.99 13.02
C ASP A 499 -5.65 -28.41 14.07
N ALA A 500 -5.60 -29.71 14.43
CA ALA A 500 -4.68 -30.22 15.45
C ALA A 500 -3.21 -30.01 15.06
N VAL A 501 -2.88 -30.07 13.76
CA VAL A 501 -1.51 -29.88 13.26
C VAL A 501 -1.08 -28.42 13.38
N GLU A 502 -1.98 -27.49 13.07
CA GLU A 502 -1.76 -26.06 13.22
C GLU A 502 -1.53 -25.67 14.68
N HIS A 503 -2.34 -26.21 15.61
CA HIS A 503 -2.15 -26.03 17.05
C HIS A 503 -0.77 -26.49 17.51
N GLN A 504 -0.38 -27.71 17.12
CA GLN A 504 0.94 -28.23 17.50
C GLN A 504 2.09 -27.39 16.95
N ARG A 505 2.01 -26.93 15.70
CA ARG A 505 3.02 -26.06 15.10
C ARG A 505 3.15 -24.74 15.84
N LEU A 506 2.03 -24.06 16.14
CA LEU A 506 2.05 -22.80 16.89
C LEU A 506 2.59 -22.97 18.30
N LEU A 507 2.15 -24.00 19.01
CA LEU A 507 2.67 -24.32 20.35
C LEU A 507 4.16 -24.65 20.32
N SER A 508 4.64 -25.35 19.29
CA SER A 508 6.07 -25.64 19.13
C SER A 508 6.90 -24.36 18.93
N VAL A 509 6.42 -23.40 18.13
CA VAL A 509 7.10 -22.10 17.93
C VAL A 509 7.13 -21.29 19.22
N LEU A 510 6.03 -21.26 19.98
CA LEU A 510 5.98 -20.56 21.28
C LEU A 510 6.89 -21.20 22.32
N ARG A 511 6.99 -22.54 22.34
CA ARG A 511 7.92 -23.27 23.22
C ARG A 511 9.38 -23.09 22.84
N ARG A 512 9.71 -23.04 21.53
CA ARG A 512 11.08 -22.77 21.04
C ARG A 512 11.60 -21.39 21.46
N ARG A 513 10.76 -20.37 21.51
CA ARG A 513 11.15 -19.02 22.00
C ARG A 513 11.55 -19.01 23.48
N ARG A 514 11.18 -20.03 24.26
CA ARG A 514 11.54 -20.16 25.67
C ARG A 514 12.83 -20.99 25.95
N ARG A 515 13.43 -21.57 24.88
CA ARG A 515 14.70 -22.33 25.02
C ARG A 515 15.91 -21.45 24.71
N PRO A 516 17.03 -21.57 25.44
CA PRO A 516 18.25 -20.81 25.18
C PRO A 516 18.88 -21.19 23.82
N PRO A 517 19.69 -20.31 23.21
CA PRO A 517 20.18 -20.44 21.82
C PRO A 517 21.01 -21.71 21.53
N THR A 518 21.63 -22.29 22.55
CA THR A 518 22.44 -23.50 22.44
C THR A 518 21.66 -24.79 22.14
N ALA A 519 20.37 -24.84 22.46
CA ALA A 519 19.51 -25.99 22.14
C ALA A 519 18.88 -25.93 20.73
N GLN A 520 18.94 -24.80 20.06
CA GLN A 520 18.34 -24.60 18.74
C GLN A 520 19.23 -25.15 17.60
N MET A 521 20.53 -25.26 17.78
CA MET A 521 21.44 -25.78 16.74
C MET A 521 21.43 -27.32 16.62
N ALA A 522 21.06 -28.04 17.65
CA ALA A 522 21.08 -29.50 17.61
C ALA A 522 19.89 -30.11 16.83
N GLU A 523 18.75 -29.41 16.75
CA GLU A 523 17.55 -29.94 16.08
C GLU A 523 17.43 -29.55 14.59
N VAL A 524 18.23 -28.60 14.09
CA VAL A 524 18.26 -28.21 12.66
C VAL A 524 19.01 -29.27 11.83
N VAL A 525 19.78 -30.13 12.45
CA VAL A 525 20.64 -31.15 11.78
C VAL A 525 20.00 -32.55 11.82
N ALA A 526 18.91 -32.75 12.54
CA ALA A 526 18.27 -34.08 12.58
C ALA A 526 17.43 -34.33 11.30
N PRO A 527 17.69 -35.45 10.59
CA PRO A 527 16.88 -35.83 9.44
C PRO A 527 15.45 -36.14 9.90
N ILE A 528 14.49 -35.61 9.14
CA ILE A 528 13.05 -35.90 9.31
C ILE A 528 12.81 -37.31 8.79
N GLN A 529 12.55 -38.25 9.67
CA GLN A 529 11.99 -39.56 9.36
C GLN A 529 10.50 -39.45 9.04
#